data_f3bcf1adc4230e23321339b83c5f1fb5
#
_entry.id   f3bcf1adc4230e23321339b83c5f1fb5
#
_cell.length_a   1.000
_cell.length_b   1.000
_cell.length_c   1.000
_cell.angle_alpha   90.00
_cell.angle_beta   90.00
_cell.angle_gamma   90.00
#
_symmetry.space_group_name_H-M   'P 1'
#
loop_
_entity.id
_entity.type
_entity.pdbx_description
1 polymer ?
#
loop_
_entity_poly.entity_id
_entity_poly.type
_entity_poly.pdbx_seq_one_letter_code
_entity_poly.pdbx_strand_id
1 'polypeptide(L)'
;MKRVLLVAATLALSASITPALAQDPVKVDAKHYKVEFENDQVRVLRISYGVKEKSVMHAHPAAVAIFLNDGKAKFTLPDGKAMDDAMKAGSTRWTPAGKHLPENAGDKPFELVLVEIKEKPAAGKPAADKPAAKK
;
A
#
# COMPACT_ATOMS: atom_id res chain seq x y z
N MET A 1 20.65 65.06 4.81
CA MET A 1 21.00 63.62 5.01
C MET A 1 19.74 62.78 4.89
N LYS A 2 19.52 62.09 3.77
CA LYS A 2 18.35 61.28 3.53
C LYS A 2 18.69 59.81 3.92
N ARG A 3 18.05 59.30 4.97
CA ARG A 3 18.18 57.88 5.38
C ARG A 3 17.24 57.02 4.53
N VAL A 4 17.80 56.17 3.70
CA VAL A 4 17.04 55.14 2.94
C VAL A 4 16.92 53.93 3.84
N LEU A 5 15.67 53.59 4.26
CA LEU A 5 15.37 52.34 4.92
C LEU A 5 15.21 51.26 3.83
N LEU A 6 16.14 50.29 3.81
CA LEU A 6 15.95 49.05 3.07
C LEU A 6 15.07 48.11 3.89
N VAL A 7 13.84 47.84 3.40
CA VAL A 7 12.98 46.80 3.93
C VAL A 7 13.32 45.51 3.19
N ALA A 8 14.01 44.59 3.85
CA ALA A 8 14.26 43.25 3.33
C ALA A 8 12.99 42.40 3.55
N ALA A 9 12.26 42.13 2.47
CA ALA A 9 11.14 41.19 2.49
C ALA A 9 11.69 39.76 2.46
N THR A 10 11.66 39.06 3.58
CA THR A 10 11.96 37.63 3.66
C THR A 10 10.77 36.85 3.15
N LEU A 11 10.89 36.31 1.95
CA LEU A 11 9.90 35.38 1.37
C LEU A 11 10.06 34.02 2.07
N ALA A 12 9.18 33.72 3.03
CA ALA A 12 9.12 32.41 3.66
C ALA A 12 8.52 31.42 2.68
N LEU A 13 9.36 30.57 2.08
CA LEU A 13 8.97 29.48 1.22
C LEU A 13 8.37 28.36 2.10
N SER A 14 7.05 28.36 2.29
CA SER A 14 6.33 27.31 2.99
C SER A 14 6.33 26.05 2.10
N ALA A 15 7.27 25.15 2.35
CA ALA A 15 7.25 23.81 1.76
C ALA A 15 6.04 23.07 2.32
N SER A 16 4.94 23.00 1.54
CA SER A 16 3.79 22.15 1.84
C SER A 16 4.24 20.70 1.73
N ILE A 17 4.51 20.05 2.86
CA ILE A 17 4.72 18.60 2.93
C ILE A 17 3.35 17.96 2.72
N THR A 18 2.99 17.71 1.46
CA THR A 18 1.85 16.83 1.16
C THR A 18 2.22 15.44 1.66
N PRO A 19 1.45 14.81 2.59
CA PRO A 19 1.69 13.43 2.92
C PRO A 19 1.57 12.63 1.62
N ALA A 20 2.63 11.91 1.25
CA ALA A 20 2.57 10.99 0.13
C ALA A 20 1.47 9.97 0.47
N LEU A 21 0.31 10.13 -0.16
CA LEU A 21 -0.78 9.16 -0.04
C LEU A 21 -0.19 7.79 -0.37
N ALA A 22 -0.29 6.88 0.59
CA ALA A 22 0.15 5.50 0.39
C ALA A 22 -0.55 4.98 -0.88
N GLN A 23 0.24 4.59 -1.90
CA GLN A 23 -0.32 4.14 -3.16
C GLN A 23 -1.04 2.81 -2.93
N ASP A 24 -2.35 2.79 -3.18
CA ASP A 24 -3.17 1.59 -3.09
C ASP A 24 -2.75 0.60 -4.20
N PRO A 25 -2.35 -0.64 -3.87
CA PRO A 25 -1.89 -1.61 -4.85
C PRO A 25 -2.91 -1.90 -5.94
N VAL A 26 -4.20 -1.94 -5.63
CA VAL A 26 -5.27 -2.18 -6.63
C VAL A 26 -5.34 -1.06 -7.68
N LYS A 27 -4.99 0.17 -7.30
CA LYS A 27 -4.98 1.33 -8.21
C LYS A 27 -3.71 1.41 -9.06
N VAL A 28 -2.55 1.08 -8.46
CA VAL A 28 -1.26 1.26 -9.13
C VAL A 28 -0.77 0.00 -9.83
N ASP A 29 -1.34 -1.16 -9.49
CA ASP A 29 -0.95 -2.47 -10.05
C ASP A 29 -2.13 -3.46 -10.11
N ALA A 30 -3.18 -3.07 -10.81
CA ALA A 30 -4.38 -3.90 -11.00
C ALA A 30 -4.10 -5.25 -11.71
N LYS A 31 -2.93 -5.41 -12.32
CA LYS A 31 -2.49 -6.68 -12.91
C LYS A 31 -2.32 -7.75 -11.84
N HIS A 32 -1.63 -7.40 -10.75
CA HIS A 32 -1.27 -8.34 -9.69
C HIS A 32 -2.27 -8.37 -8.52
N TYR A 33 -3.06 -7.29 -8.32
CA TYR A 33 -3.94 -7.10 -7.17
C TYR A 33 -5.41 -6.98 -7.58
N LYS A 34 -6.24 -7.91 -7.15
CA LYS A 34 -7.68 -7.91 -7.41
C LYS A 34 -8.47 -7.96 -6.11
N VAL A 35 -9.47 -7.08 -5.97
CA VAL A 35 -10.41 -7.16 -4.83
C VAL A 35 -11.37 -8.32 -5.07
N GLU A 36 -11.41 -9.28 -4.16
CA GLU A 36 -12.39 -10.38 -4.16
C GLU A 36 -13.59 -10.08 -3.28
N PHE A 37 -13.33 -9.40 -2.15
CA PHE A 37 -14.36 -9.03 -1.18
C PHE A 37 -13.95 -7.76 -0.43
N GLU A 38 -14.92 -6.94 -0.06
CA GLU A 38 -14.69 -5.75 0.75
C GLU A 38 -15.93 -5.38 1.55
N ASN A 39 -15.74 -5.05 2.84
CA ASN A 39 -16.75 -4.47 3.72
C ASN A 39 -16.11 -3.39 4.62
N ASP A 40 -16.81 -2.95 5.66
CA ASP A 40 -16.33 -1.90 6.58
C ASP A 40 -15.14 -2.36 7.45
N GLN A 41 -14.90 -3.66 7.57
CA GLN A 41 -13.90 -4.25 8.48
C GLN A 41 -12.66 -4.75 7.74
N VAL A 42 -12.83 -5.32 6.56
CA VAL A 42 -11.74 -5.95 5.80
C VAL A 42 -11.85 -5.68 4.30
N ARG A 43 -10.71 -5.75 3.63
CA ARG A 43 -10.61 -5.89 2.19
C ARG A 43 -9.79 -7.15 1.87
N VAL A 44 -10.36 -8.04 1.08
CA VAL A 44 -9.72 -9.29 0.66
C VAL A 44 -9.20 -9.13 -0.76
N LEU A 45 -7.90 -9.29 -0.91
CA LEU A 45 -7.22 -9.21 -2.20
C LEU A 45 -6.76 -10.60 -2.63
N ARG A 46 -6.98 -10.92 -3.92
CA ARG A 46 -6.25 -11.97 -4.63
C ARG A 46 -5.00 -11.34 -5.21
N ILE A 47 -3.84 -11.92 -4.91
CA ILE A 47 -2.53 -11.45 -5.37
C ILE A 47 -1.87 -12.58 -6.14
N SER A 48 -1.44 -12.30 -7.38
CA SER A 48 -0.76 -13.29 -8.22
C SER A 48 0.40 -12.68 -8.98
N TYR A 49 1.53 -13.38 -9.00
CA TYR A 49 2.74 -13.00 -9.71
C TYR A 49 3.22 -14.14 -10.59
N GLY A 50 3.39 -13.87 -11.87
CA GLY A 50 4.13 -14.73 -12.78
C GLY A 50 5.63 -14.77 -12.46
N VAL A 51 6.36 -15.65 -13.14
CA VAL A 51 7.81 -15.79 -12.95
C VAL A 51 8.51 -14.47 -13.28
N LYS A 52 9.35 -13.98 -12.35
CA LYS A 52 10.13 -12.73 -12.47
C LYS A 52 9.28 -11.47 -12.61
N GLU A 53 7.98 -11.54 -12.39
CA GLU A 53 7.15 -10.35 -12.37
C GLU A 53 7.43 -9.49 -11.14
N LYS A 54 7.31 -8.19 -11.34
CA LYS A 54 7.63 -7.16 -10.35
C LYS A 54 6.50 -6.13 -10.32
N SER A 55 6.15 -5.68 -9.13
CA SER A 55 5.19 -4.61 -8.92
C SER A 55 5.86 -3.23 -8.91
N VAL A 56 5.13 -2.24 -8.48
CA VAL A 56 5.60 -0.90 -8.12
C VAL A 56 5.56 -0.73 -6.61
N MET A 57 6.24 0.30 -6.10
CA MET A 57 6.18 0.63 -4.67
C MET A 57 4.75 1.00 -4.29
N HIS A 58 4.17 0.30 -3.31
CA HIS A 58 2.82 0.54 -2.81
C HIS A 58 2.73 0.25 -1.31
N ALA A 59 1.57 0.47 -0.71
CA ALA A 59 1.37 0.29 0.72
C ALA A 59 0.13 -0.56 1.00
N HIS A 60 0.21 -1.34 2.05
CA HIS A 60 -0.89 -2.07 2.65
C HIS A 60 -1.12 -1.64 4.10
N PRO A 61 -2.37 -1.66 4.60
CA PRO A 61 -2.62 -1.69 6.02
C PRO A 61 -2.14 -3.01 6.62
N ALA A 62 -2.26 -3.17 7.93
CA ALA A 62 -2.03 -4.47 8.56
C ALA A 62 -2.96 -5.54 7.97
N ALA A 63 -2.43 -6.76 7.77
CA ALA A 63 -3.14 -7.79 7.04
C ALA A 63 -2.75 -9.20 7.50
N VAL A 64 -3.55 -10.18 7.09
CA VAL A 64 -3.20 -11.61 7.16
C VAL A 64 -2.99 -12.11 5.73
N ALA A 65 -1.81 -12.62 5.44
CA ALA A 65 -1.49 -13.31 4.19
C ALA A 65 -1.77 -14.80 4.33
N ILE A 66 -2.41 -15.39 3.30
CA ILE A 66 -2.72 -16.82 3.20
C ILE A 66 -2.12 -17.31 1.89
N PHE A 67 -1.07 -18.13 1.96
CA PHE A 67 -0.34 -18.58 0.77
C PHE A 67 -1.03 -19.79 0.14
N LEU A 68 -1.35 -19.69 -1.15
CA LEU A 68 -2.08 -20.74 -1.89
C LEU A 68 -1.13 -21.78 -2.49
N ASN A 69 0.10 -21.37 -2.79
CA ASN A 69 1.15 -22.25 -3.28
C ASN A 69 2.53 -21.83 -2.73
N ASP A 70 3.51 -22.68 -2.93
CA ASP A 70 4.90 -22.35 -2.60
C ASP A 70 5.42 -21.25 -3.53
N GLY A 71 6.24 -20.35 -3.00
CA GLY A 71 6.81 -19.26 -3.78
C GLY A 71 8.03 -18.64 -3.11
N LYS A 72 8.70 -17.77 -3.85
CA LYS A 72 9.79 -16.92 -3.35
C LYS A 72 9.56 -15.50 -3.82
N ALA A 73 9.49 -14.57 -2.89
CA ALA A 73 9.40 -13.16 -3.18
C ALA A 73 10.65 -12.42 -2.69
N LYS A 74 10.92 -11.29 -3.32
CA LYS A 74 11.84 -10.28 -2.82
C LYS A 74 11.05 -8.99 -2.62
N PHE A 75 11.17 -8.39 -1.45
CA PHE A 75 10.55 -7.12 -1.12
C PHE A 75 11.64 -6.05 -1.03
N THR A 76 11.50 -4.98 -1.83
CA THR A 76 12.34 -3.79 -1.68
C THR A 76 11.58 -2.78 -0.83
N LEU A 77 12.21 -2.30 0.24
CA LEU A 77 11.67 -1.30 1.17
C LEU A 77 11.93 0.12 0.66
N PRO A 78 11.25 1.15 1.21
CA PRO A 78 11.46 2.55 0.79
C PRO A 78 12.89 3.07 0.98
N ASP A 79 13.64 2.50 1.93
CA ASP A 79 15.06 2.82 2.17
C ASP A 79 16.03 2.09 1.21
N GLY A 80 15.49 1.32 0.24
CA GLY A 80 16.27 0.55 -0.74
C GLY A 80 16.74 -0.82 -0.26
N LYS A 81 16.53 -1.17 1.01
CA LYS A 81 16.86 -2.52 1.50
C LYS A 81 15.96 -3.56 0.85
N ALA A 82 16.54 -4.70 0.53
CA ALA A 82 15.82 -5.86 0.02
C ALA A 82 15.74 -6.96 1.07
N MET A 83 14.60 -7.64 1.11
CA MET A 83 14.36 -8.81 1.97
C MET A 83 13.82 -9.94 1.11
N ASP A 84 14.41 -11.13 1.24
CA ASP A 84 13.88 -12.34 0.62
C ASP A 84 12.84 -12.99 1.51
N ASP A 85 11.81 -13.53 0.90
CA ASP A 85 10.71 -14.21 1.59
C ASP A 85 10.37 -15.54 0.90
N ALA A 86 10.32 -16.61 1.68
CA ALA A 86 9.87 -17.91 1.23
C ALA A 86 8.44 -18.16 1.72
N MET A 87 7.57 -18.47 0.79
CA MET A 87 6.16 -18.75 1.04
C MET A 87 5.91 -20.25 0.94
N LYS A 88 5.13 -20.76 1.89
CA LYS A 88 4.73 -22.17 1.95
C LYS A 88 3.23 -22.30 1.75
N ALA A 89 2.79 -23.13 0.80
CA ALA A 89 1.38 -23.41 0.55
C ALA A 89 0.63 -23.79 1.82
N GLY A 90 -0.56 -23.21 2.01
CA GLY A 90 -1.42 -23.44 3.17
C GLY A 90 -0.98 -22.74 4.45
N SER A 91 0.16 -22.06 4.47
CA SER A 91 0.57 -21.27 5.64
C SER A 91 -0.06 -19.89 5.65
N THR A 92 -0.14 -19.31 6.84
CA THR A 92 -0.63 -17.94 7.07
C THR A 92 0.41 -17.12 7.80
N ARG A 93 0.38 -15.80 7.58
CA ARG A 93 1.30 -14.86 8.22
C ARG A 93 0.64 -13.52 8.47
N TRP A 94 0.90 -12.95 9.64
CA TRP A 94 0.61 -11.55 9.91
C TRP A 94 1.61 -10.65 9.19
N THR A 95 1.11 -9.62 8.49
CA THR A 95 1.91 -8.58 7.86
C THR A 95 1.57 -7.24 8.50
N PRO A 96 2.51 -6.53 9.11
CA PRO A 96 2.26 -5.19 9.63
C PRO A 96 2.00 -4.21 8.48
N ALA A 97 1.32 -3.11 8.78
CA ALA A 97 1.16 -2.02 7.80
C ALA A 97 2.53 -1.51 7.32
N GLY A 98 2.64 -1.26 6.03
CA GLY A 98 3.93 -0.81 5.48
C GLY A 98 3.92 -0.58 3.98
N LYS A 99 5.06 -0.07 3.49
CA LYS A 99 5.32 0.15 2.06
C LYS A 99 6.38 -0.82 1.58
N HIS A 100 6.17 -1.37 0.40
CA HIS A 100 7.14 -2.25 -0.24
C HIS A 100 6.94 -2.31 -1.75
N LEU A 101 7.94 -2.87 -2.42
CA LEU A 101 7.92 -3.22 -3.83
C LEU A 101 8.21 -4.72 -3.92
N PRO A 102 7.20 -5.57 -4.20
CA PRO A 102 7.38 -7.01 -4.33
C PRO A 102 7.80 -7.43 -5.74
N GLU A 103 8.56 -8.51 -5.78
CA GLU A 103 9.02 -9.18 -6.99
C GLU A 103 8.97 -10.70 -6.77
N ASN A 104 8.50 -11.45 -7.76
CA ASN A 104 8.66 -12.91 -7.74
C ASN A 104 10.12 -13.28 -8.04
N ALA A 105 10.85 -13.66 -7.00
CA ALA A 105 12.26 -14.09 -7.08
C ALA A 105 12.43 -15.58 -7.43
N GLY A 106 11.31 -16.32 -7.50
CA GLY A 106 11.30 -17.76 -7.81
C GLY A 106 11.30 -18.08 -9.31
N ASP A 107 11.19 -19.35 -9.58
CA ASP A 107 11.10 -19.96 -10.92
C ASP A 107 9.68 -20.45 -11.28
N LYS A 108 8.72 -20.23 -10.38
CA LYS A 108 7.31 -20.58 -10.53
C LYS A 108 6.43 -19.39 -10.18
N PRO A 109 5.23 -19.29 -10.77
CA PRO A 109 4.24 -18.29 -10.32
C PRO A 109 3.79 -18.60 -8.89
N PHE A 110 3.38 -17.58 -8.16
CA PHE A 110 2.75 -17.75 -6.85
C PHE A 110 1.46 -16.95 -6.73
N GLU A 111 0.65 -17.40 -5.80
CA GLU A 111 -0.64 -16.79 -5.51
C GLU A 111 -0.92 -16.80 -4.00
N LEU A 112 -1.52 -15.74 -3.51
CA LEU A 112 -1.94 -15.62 -2.12
C LEU A 112 -3.23 -14.82 -2.00
N VAL A 113 -3.92 -15.00 -0.89
CA VAL A 113 -5.00 -14.14 -0.43
C VAL A 113 -4.46 -13.24 0.68
N LEU A 114 -4.70 -11.94 0.55
CA LEU A 114 -4.36 -10.97 1.58
C LEU A 114 -5.64 -10.39 2.17
N VAL A 115 -5.84 -10.60 3.47
CA VAL A 115 -6.97 -10.02 4.22
C VAL A 115 -6.47 -8.77 4.92
N GLU A 116 -6.68 -7.62 4.30
CA GLU A 116 -6.34 -6.31 4.87
C GLU A 116 -7.35 -5.92 5.94
N ILE A 117 -6.85 -5.49 7.09
CA ILE A 117 -7.68 -5.02 8.20
C ILE A 117 -7.89 -3.52 8.05
N LYS A 118 -9.13 -3.10 7.93
CA LYS A 118 -9.47 -1.68 7.89
C LYS A 118 -9.42 -1.10 9.30
N GLU A 119 -8.77 0.04 9.45
CA GLU A 119 -8.84 0.78 10.69
C GLU A 119 -10.27 1.20 10.96
N LYS A 120 -10.77 0.92 12.17
CA LYS A 120 -12.07 1.43 12.60
C LYS A 120 -12.00 2.95 12.58
N PRO A 121 -12.96 3.66 11.94
CA PRO A 121 -13.00 5.11 12.02
C PRO A 121 -12.93 5.54 13.49
N ALA A 122 -12.03 6.47 13.82
CA ALA A 122 -11.99 7.04 15.16
C ALA A 122 -13.40 7.54 15.53
N ALA A 123 -13.90 7.10 16.68
CA ALA A 123 -15.22 7.50 17.16
C ALA A 123 -15.27 9.04 17.20
N GLY A 124 -16.04 9.67 16.28
CA GLY A 124 -16.18 11.12 16.23
C GLY A 124 -16.16 11.79 14.85
N LYS A 125 -15.92 11.06 13.75
CA LYS A 125 -16.05 11.64 12.42
C LYS A 125 -17.31 11.09 11.73
N PRO A 126 -18.34 11.93 11.44
CA PRO A 126 -19.54 11.47 10.73
C PRO A 126 -19.13 10.89 9.37
N ALA A 127 -19.68 9.73 9.02
CA ALA A 127 -19.54 9.16 7.68
C ALA A 127 -20.06 10.20 6.67
N ALA A 128 -19.24 10.57 5.68
CA ALA A 128 -19.72 11.38 4.58
C ALA A 128 -20.80 10.59 3.84
N ASP A 129 -22.01 11.14 3.85
CA ASP A 129 -23.20 10.57 3.25
C ASP A 129 -22.95 10.33 1.76
N LYS A 130 -22.96 9.07 1.34
CA LYS A 130 -22.83 8.71 -0.05
C LYS A 130 -24.22 8.80 -0.68
N PRO A 131 -24.46 9.65 -1.68
CA PRO A 131 -25.79 9.80 -2.24
C PRO A 131 -26.27 8.47 -2.83
N ALA A 132 -27.48 8.07 -2.42
CA ALA A 132 -28.14 6.88 -2.93
C ALA A 132 -28.35 7.00 -4.46
N ALA A 133 -27.96 5.97 -5.19
CA ALA A 133 -28.24 5.86 -6.61
C ALA A 133 -29.76 5.80 -6.81
N LYS A 134 -30.33 6.79 -7.52
CA LYS A 134 -31.71 6.77 -7.96
C LYS A 134 -31.88 5.67 -9.02
N LYS A 135 -32.90 4.85 -8.83
CA LYS A 135 -33.41 3.89 -9.82
C LYS A 135 -33.93 4.61 -11.06
#